data_03f39d74b27cd83d6452b732d1ae5c35
#
_entry.id   03f39d74b27cd83d6452b732d1ae5c35
#
_cell.length_a   1.000
_cell.length_b   1.000
_cell.length_c   1.000
_cell.angle_alpha   90.00
_cell.angle_beta   90.00
_cell.angle_gamma   90.00
#
_symmetry.space_group_name_H-M   'P 1'
#
loop_
_entity.id
_entity.type
_entity.pdbx_description
1 polymer ?
#
loop_
_entity_poly.entity_id
_entity_poly.type
_entity_poly.pdbx_seq_one_letter_code
_entity_poly.pdbx_strand_id
1 'polypeptide(L)'
;MTRIRRKGVALVDTSKGILVVAGRRKVFTLPGGGADNGESRKHAAMRELEEETGLKTKKRTYLFSYHGGRWHTGRGSVKNHAKVFLINAYGNAKPRHEIKHIAYWNPDSKIKISRRTKWIIEKYLDMKKSKI
;
A
#
# COMPACT_ATOMS: atom_id res chain seq x y z
N MET A 1 -8.56 5.78 25.41
CA MET A 1 -9.21 4.88 24.43
C MET A 1 -8.46 4.91 23.11
N THR A 2 -8.21 3.76 22.52
CA THR A 2 -7.51 3.67 21.23
C THR A 2 -8.53 3.51 20.11
N ARG A 3 -8.46 4.41 19.12
CA ARG A 3 -9.30 4.34 17.94
C ARG A 3 -8.60 3.51 16.86
N ILE A 4 -9.37 2.67 16.17
CA ILE A 4 -8.84 1.87 15.08
C ILE A 4 -9.05 2.62 13.77
N ARG A 5 -7.97 2.82 13.01
CA ARG A 5 -8.02 3.34 11.66
C ARG A 5 -7.95 2.18 10.69
N ARG A 6 -9.03 1.96 9.94
CA ARG A 6 -9.10 0.90 8.94
C ARG A 6 -8.38 1.37 7.68
N LYS A 7 -7.45 0.54 7.18
CA LYS A 7 -6.60 0.94 6.06
C LYS A 7 -6.54 -0.17 5.00
N GLY A 8 -6.59 0.22 3.73
CA GLY A 8 -6.38 -0.69 2.60
C GLY A 8 -5.06 -0.40 1.92
N VAL A 9 -4.29 -1.45 1.63
CA VAL A 9 -2.98 -1.33 0.98
C VAL A 9 -2.99 -2.14 -0.31
N ALA A 10 -2.51 -1.51 -1.39
CA ALA A 10 -2.45 -2.13 -2.71
C ALA A 10 -1.03 -2.58 -3.01
N LEU A 11 -0.85 -3.87 -3.29
CA LEU A 11 0.42 -4.42 -3.73
C LEU A 11 0.30 -4.77 -5.20
N VAL A 12 1.01 -4.03 -6.06
CA VAL A 12 0.97 -4.22 -7.52
C VAL A 12 2.32 -4.77 -7.95
N ASP A 13 2.34 -6.07 -8.25
CA ASP A 13 3.56 -6.78 -8.66
C ASP A 13 3.61 -6.83 -10.18
N THR A 14 4.63 -6.20 -10.76
CA THR A 14 4.78 -6.09 -12.22
C THR A 14 6.12 -6.67 -12.67
N SER A 15 6.27 -6.79 -13.99
CA SER A 15 7.54 -7.25 -14.56
C SER A 15 8.71 -6.29 -14.25
N LYS A 16 8.41 -5.04 -13.95
CA LYS A 16 9.41 -4.03 -13.58
C LYS A 16 9.74 -4.04 -12.09
N GLY A 17 8.95 -4.73 -11.29
CA GLY A 17 9.06 -4.73 -9.85
C GLY A 17 7.73 -4.36 -9.19
N ILE A 18 7.78 -4.16 -7.89
CA ILE A 18 6.61 -3.82 -7.09
C ILE A 18 6.42 -2.31 -7.10
N LEU A 19 5.22 -1.87 -7.49
CA LEU A 19 4.88 -0.45 -7.56
C LEU A 19 4.95 0.21 -6.19
N VAL A 20 5.70 1.30 -6.09
CA VAL A 20 5.78 2.11 -4.89
C VAL A 20 5.66 3.58 -5.24
N VAL A 21 5.16 4.36 -4.31
CA VAL A 21 4.86 5.77 -4.50
C VAL A 21 5.50 6.60 -3.39
N ALA A 22 5.79 7.86 -3.69
CA ALA A 22 6.37 8.74 -2.69
C ALA A 22 5.93 10.18 -2.93
N GLY A 23 5.84 10.92 -1.83
CA GLY A 23 5.68 12.36 -1.86
C GLY A 23 7.03 13.04 -2.07
N ARG A 24 7.08 14.32 -1.68
CA ARG A 24 8.25 15.17 -1.91
C ARG A 24 9.54 14.63 -1.29
N ARG A 25 9.45 13.94 -0.15
CA ARG A 25 10.63 13.45 0.59
C ARG A 25 11.25 12.18 0.01
N LYS A 26 10.62 11.59 -1.01
CA LYS A 26 11.11 10.39 -1.68
C LYS A 26 11.31 9.18 -0.77
N VAL A 27 10.46 9.05 0.25
CA VAL A 27 10.37 7.80 1.02
C VAL A 27 9.19 7.03 0.44
N PHE A 28 9.49 5.93 -0.23
CA PHE A 28 8.50 5.18 -1.00
C PHE A 28 7.70 4.22 -0.12
N THR A 29 6.42 4.11 -0.41
CA THR A 29 5.50 3.19 0.26
C THR A 29 4.63 2.50 -0.78
N LEU A 30 3.95 1.44 -0.37
CA LEU A 30 2.90 0.88 -1.22
C LEU A 30 1.73 1.86 -1.27
N PRO A 31 1.02 1.95 -2.40
CA PRO A 31 -0.20 2.75 -2.46
C PRO A 31 -1.22 2.26 -1.45
N GLY A 32 -1.98 3.18 -0.89
CA GLY A 32 -3.01 2.82 0.07
C GLY A 32 -3.41 3.99 0.95
N GLY A 33 -4.39 3.75 1.80
CA GLY A 33 -4.87 4.77 2.70
C GLY A 33 -6.04 4.30 3.54
N GLY A 34 -6.56 5.21 4.35
CA GLY A 34 -7.67 4.92 5.24
C GLY A 34 -8.96 4.68 4.50
N ALA A 35 -9.75 3.73 4.98
CA ALA A 35 -11.09 3.49 4.47
C ALA A 35 -12.03 4.58 4.99
N ASP A 36 -12.86 5.09 4.10
CA ASP A 36 -13.90 6.03 4.47
C ASP A 36 -15.01 5.32 5.25
N ASN A 37 -15.88 6.10 5.86
CA ASN A 37 -16.98 5.55 6.62
C ASN A 37 -17.86 4.70 5.70
N GLY A 38 -18.07 3.43 6.07
CA GLY A 38 -18.85 2.50 5.26
C GLY A 38 -18.10 1.87 4.09
N GLU A 39 -16.87 2.27 3.86
CA GLU A 39 -16.03 1.71 2.79
C GLU A 39 -15.27 0.49 3.31
N SER A 40 -15.17 -0.58 2.49
CA SER A 40 -14.34 -1.72 2.84
C SER A 40 -12.86 -1.36 2.64
N ARG A 41 -11.97 -2.09 3.32
CA ARG A 41 -10.52 -1.89 3.12
C ARG A 41 -10.11 -2.28 1.71
N LYS A 42 -10.79 -3.24 1.10
CA LYS A 42 -10.56 -3.61 -0.30
C LYS A 42 -10.83 -2.43 -1.24
N HIS A 43 -11.98 -1.79 -1.07
CA HIS A 43 -12.32 -0.62 -1.88
C HIS A 43 -11.36 0.54 -1.61
N ALA A 44 -10.93 0.72 -0.35
CA ALA A 44 -9.97 1.77 -0.01
C ALA A 44 -8.65 1.54 -0.75
N ALA A 45 -8.16 0.30 -0.81
CA ALA A 45 -6.93 -0.02 -1.53
C ALA A 45 -7.07 0.32 -3.01
N MET A 46 -8.19 -0.05 -3.63
CA MET A 46 -8.44 0.21 -5.05
C MET A 46 -8.57 1.70 -5.34
N ARG A 47 -9.33 2.41 -4.50
CA ARG A 47 -9.56 3.84 -4.65
C ARG A 47 -8.26 4.63 -4.48
N GLU A 48 -7.48 4.31 -3.44
CA GLU A 48 -6.21 5.00 -3.19
C GLU A 48 -5.21 4.75 -4.31
N LEU A 49 -5.16 3.52 -4.83
CA LEU A 49 -4.29 3.21 -5.98
C LEU A 49 -4.64 4.11 -7.16
N GLU A 50 -5.92 4.25 -7.49
CA GLU A 50 -6.35 5.09 -8.59
C GLU A 50 -6.09 6.57 -8.31
N GLU A 51 -6.37 7.05 -7.10
CA GLU A 51 -6.13 8.44 -6.73
C GLU A 51 -4.65 8.79 -6.80
N GLU A 52 -3.78 7.89 -6.38
CA GLU A 52 -2.34 8.16 -6.29
C GLU A 52 -1.60 7.96 -7.62
N THR A 53 -2.07 7.05 -8.46
CA THR A 53 -1.33 6.66 -9.68
C THR A 53 -2.14 6.69 -10.97
N GLY A 54 -3.46 6.78 -10.89
CA GLY A 54 -4.34 6.66 -12.06
C GLY A 54 -4.59 5.23 -12.50
N LEU A 55 -3.97 4.25 -11.86
CA LEU A 55 -4.16 2.85 -12.24
C LEU A 55 -5.51 2.33 -11.74
N LYS A 56 -6.16 1.53 -12.59
CA LYS A 56 -7.43 0.90 -12.27
C LYS A 56 -7.22 -0.58 -11.97
N THR A 57 -8.08 -1.13 -11.14
CA THR A 57 -8.00 -2.52 -10.70
C THR A 57 -8.73 -3.43 -11.67
N LYS A 58 -8.03 -4.45 -12.17
CA LYS A 58 -8.62 -5.52 -12.96
C LYS A 58 -8.99 -6.71 -12.08
N LYS A 59 -8.08 -7.09 -11.17
CA LYS A 59 -8.27 -8.23 -10.28
C LYS A 59 -7.65 -7.92 -8.91
N ARG A 60 -8.24 -8.44 -7.85
CA ARG A 60 -7.75 -8.22 -6.49
C ARG A 60 -7.87 -9.48 -5.67
N THR A 61 -6.85 -9.74 -4.87
CA THR A 61 -6.78 -10.92 -4.02
C THR A 61 -6.30 -10.50 -2.64
N TYR A 62 -7.04 -10.87 -1.61
CA TYR A 62 -6.62 -10.60 -0.23
C TYR A 62 -5.36 -11.42 0.08
N LEU A 63 -4.34 -10.78 0.67
CA LEU A 63 -3.11 -11.44 1.06
C LEU A 63 -3.03 -11.67 2.57
N PHE A 64 -3.05 -10.61 3.34
CA PHE A 64 -2.94 -10.70 4.80
C PHE A 64 -3.33 -9.36 5.42
N SER A 65 -3.51 -9.38 6.74
CA SER A 65 -3.74 -8.17 7.51
C SER A 65 -2.64 -7.98 8.55
N TYR A 66 -2.55 -6.76 9.06
CA TYR A 66 -1.60 -6.47 10.15
C TYR A 66 -2.13 -5.31 10.99
N HIS A 67 -1.64 -5.24 12.23
CA HIS A 67 -1.86 -4.11 13.10
C HIS A 67 -0.62 -3.24 13.07
N GLY A 68 -0.80 -1.96 12.76
CA GLY A 68 0.29 -1.00 12.75
C GLY A 68 0.61 -0.52 14.15
N GLY A 69 1.65 0.32 14.24
CA GLY A 69 2.00 0.95 15.49
C GLY A 69 0.92 1.91 15.97
N ARG A 70 0.93 2.17 17.27
CA ARG A 70 0.02 3.14 17.87
C ARG A 70 0.68 4.52 17.87
N TRP A 71 -0.12 5.55 17.56
CA TRP A 71 0.35 6.93 17.73
C TRP A 71 -0.70 7.76 18.46
N HIS A 72 -0.25 8.85 19.05
CA HIS A 72 -1.11 9.70 19.85
C HIS A 72 -1.51 10.95 19.08
N THR A 73 -2.77 11.34 19.25
CA THR A 73 -3.31 12.59 18.70
C THR A 73 -3.91 13.40 19.84
N GLY A 74 -4.34 14.62 19.54
CA GLY A 74 -5.06 15.44 20.53
C GLY A 74 -6.37 14.83 21.01
N ARG A 75 -6.87 13.79 20.33
CA ARG A 75 -8.11 13.09 20.68
C ARG A 75 -7.87 11.68 21.21
N GLY A 76 -6.64 11.36 21.63
CA GLY A 76 -6.29 10.04 22.14
C GLY A 76 -5.36 9.32 21.18
N SER A 77 -5.23 8.00 21.35
CA SER A 77 -4.34 7.21 20.50
C SER A 77 -5.08 6.61 19.31
N VAL A 78 -4.34 6.35 18.25
CA VAL A 78 -4.84 5.74 17.01
C VAL A 78 -3.94 4.56 16.65
N LYS A 79 -4.54 3.50 16.13
CA LYS A 79 -3.82 2.31 15.69
C LYS A 79 -4.37 1.89 14.33
N ASN A 80 -3.49 1.61 13.37
CA ASN A 80 -3.91 1.10 12.07
C ASN A 80 -4.28 -0.38 12.14
N HIS A 81 -5.36 -0.74 11.48
CA HIS A 81 -5.70 -2.12 11.19
C HIS A 81 -5.81 -2.23 9.68
N ALA A 82 -4.79 -2.77 9.04
CA ALA A 82 -4.66 -2.76 7.60
C ALA A 82 -4.87 -4.12 6.98
N LYS A 83 -5.41 -4.13 5.76
CA LYS A 83 -5.46 -5.31 4.91
C LYS A 83 -4.69 -5.03 3.64
N VAL A 84 -3.87 -6.00 3.22
CA VAL A 84 -3.06 -5.90 2.01
C VAL A 84 -3.70 -6.76 0.93
N PHE A 85 -3.87 -6.16 -0.25
CA PHE A 85 -4.46 -6.83 -1.41
C PHE A 85 -3.47 -6.85 -2.56
N LEU A 86 -3.30 -8.02 -3.17
CA LEU A 86 -2.57 -8.14 -4.43
C LEU A 86 -3.51 -7.64 -5.53
N ILE A 87 -3.10 -6.61 -6.23
CA ILE A 87 -3.93 -5.99 -7.25
C ILE A 87 -3.26 -6.13 -8.61
N ASN A 88 -3.99 -6.75 -9.55
CA ASN A 88 -3.63 -6.72 -10.97
C ASN A 88 -4.23 -5.43 -11.52
N ALA A 89 -3.37 -4.48 -11.88
CA ALA A 89 -3.79 -3.14 -12.29
C ALA A 89 -3.52 -2.92 -13.78
N TYR A 90 -4.21 -1.95 -14.36
CA TYR A 90 -4.00 -1.57 -15.75
C TYR A 90 -4.08 -0.06 -15.89
N GLY A 91 -3.48 0.44 -16.98
CA GLY A 91 -3.42 1.85 -17.27
C GLY A 91 -1.99 2.37 -17.24
N ASN A 92 -1.83 3.67 -17.37
CA ASN A 92 -0.53 4.33 -17.31
C ASN A 92 -0.35 4.96 -15.94
N ALA A 93 0.64 4.48 -15.19
CA ALA A 93 0.92 5.01 -13.86
C ALA A 93 1.56 6.40 -13.99
N LYS A 94 0.95 7.38 -13.32
CA LYS A 94 1.47 8.74 -13.24
C LYS A 94 1.23 9.28 -11.83
N PRO A 95 2.19 10.03 -11.25
CA PRO A 95 1.99 10.62 -9.92
C PRO A 95 0.80 11.58 -9.94
N ARG A 96 -0.07 11.46 -8.94
CA ARG A 96 -1.26 12.31 -8.82
C ARG A 96 -1.41 12.78 -7.38
N HIS A 97 -2.04 13.93 -7.20
CA HIS A 97 -2.32 14.53 -5.89
C HIS A 97 -1.03 14.72 -5.08
N GLU A 98 -0.98 14.25 -3.85
CA GLU A 98 0.20 14.38 -3.00
C GLU A 98 1.38 13.51 -3.42
N ILE A 99 1.14 12.54 -4.32
CA ILE A 99 2.21 11.68 -4.83
C ILE A 99 3.01 12.45 -5.88
N LYS A 100 4.33 12.49 -5.71
CA LYS A 100 5.23 13.19 -6.62
C LYS A 100 6.13 12.24 -7.39
N HIS A 101 6.30 11.01 -6.92
CA HIS A 101 7.20 10.03 -7.53
C HIS A 101 6.57 8.66 -7.54
N ILE A 102 6.77 7.93 -8.65
CA ILE A 102 6.41 6.52 -8.77
C ILE A 102 7.68 5.77 -9.14
N ALA A 103 7.88 4.60 -8.53
CA ALA A 103 9.00 3.73 -8.84
C ALA A 103 8.56 2.28 -8.75
N TYR A 104 9.43 1.39 -9.21
CA TYR A 104 9.20 -0.05 -9.13
C TYR A 104 10.34 -0.65 -8.34
N TRP A 105 10.02 -1.22 -7.20
CA TRP A 105 11.01 -1.78 -6.30
C TRP A 105 11.28 -3.25 -6.61
N ASN A 106 12.56 -3.63 -6.60
CA ASN A 106 12.99 -5.02 -6.64
C ASN A 106 14.18 -5.17 -5.67
N PRO A 107 14.64 -6.40 -5.38
CA PRO A 107 15.70 -6.57 -4.38
C PRO A 107 16.99 -5.81 -4.64
N ASP A 108 17.25 -5.43 -5.90
CA ASP A 108 18.47 -4.68 -6.25
C ASP A 108 18.25 -3.16 -6.24
N SER A 109 17.03 -2.71 -5.97
CA SER A 109 16.70 -1.28 -5.97
C SER A 109 17.41 -0.55 -4.83
N LYS A 110 17.85 0.67 -5.13
CA LYS A 110 18.51 1.53 -4.14
C LYS A 110 17.60 2.64 -3.61
N ILE A 111 16.32 2.64 -4.02
CA ILE A 111 15.37 3.63 -3.53
C ILE A 111 15.04 3.35 -2.07
N LYS A 112 14.73 4.43 -1.34
CA LYS A 112 14.41 4.30 0.09
C LYS A 112 12.93 3.97 0.24
N ILE A 113 12.64 2.81 0.83
CA ILE A 113 11.26 2.43 1.17
C ILE A 113 11.10 2.44 2.69
N SER A 114 9.87 2.67 3.16
CA SER A 114 9.59 2.68 4.59
C SER A 114 9.74 1.29 5.18
N ARG A 115 10.00 1.21 6.50
CA ARG A 115 10.14 -0.07 7.20
C ARG A 115 8.91 -0.95 7.03
N ARG A 116 7.73 -0.37 7.15
CA ARG A 116 6.49 -1.13 7.02
C ARG A 116 6.32 -1.67 5.60
N THR A 117 6.63 -0.85 4.60
CA THR A 117 6.57 -1.27 3.20
C THR A 117 7.51 -2.44 2.95
N LYS A 118 8.74 -2.35 3.45
CA LYS A 118 9.71 -3.44 3.31
C LYS A 118 9.20 -4.72 3.95
N TRP A 119 8.63 -4.63 5.15
CA TRP A 119 8.07 -5.78 5.84
C TRP A 119 6.93 -6.43 5.05
N ILE A 120 6.02 -5.61 4.48
CA ILE A 120 4.90 -6.11 3.67
C ILE A 120 5.42 -6.83 2.43
N ILE A 121 6.37 -6.21 1.73
CA ILE A 121 6.93 -6.78 0.50
C ILE A 121 7.63 -8.11 0.80
N GLU A 122 8.44 -8.16 1.84
CA GLU A 122 9.14 -9.39 2.22
C GLU A 122 8.16 -10.50 2.55
N LYS A 123 7.10 -10.19 3.31
CA LYS A 123 6.08 -11.16 3.64
C LYS A 123 5.38 -11.69 2.39
N TYR A 124 5.05 -10.80 1.45
CA TYR A 124 4.46 -11.19 0.17
C TYR A 124 5.40 -12.11 -0.62
N LEU A 125 6.67 -11.76 -0.72
CA LEU A 125 7.63 -12.56 -1.47
C LEU A 125 7.80 -13.95 -0.85
N ASP A 126 7.78 -14.05 0.47
CA ASP A 126 7.81 -15.35 1.16
C ASP A 126 6.56 -16.17 0.84
N MET A 127 5.39 -15.55 0.80
CA MET A 127 4.15 -16.23 0.42
C MET A 127 4.22 -16.77 -1.01
N LYS A 128 4.82 -16.01 -1.93
CA LYS A 128 4.99 -16.48 -3.32
C LYS A 128 5.86 -17.73 -3.38
N LYS A 129 6.95 -17.76 -2.63
CA LYS A 129 7.85 -18.91 -2.59
C LYS A 129 7.16 -20.16 -2.07
N SER A 130 6.27 -20.00 -1.10
CA SER A 130 5.58 -21.14 -0.46
C SER A 130 4.56 -21.82 -1.36
N LYS A 131 4.21 -21.22 -2.48
CA LYS A 131 3.19 -21.76 -3.40
C LYS A 131 3.76 -22.60 -4.54
N ILE A 132 5.03 -22.88 -4.49
CA ILE A 132 5.70 -23.71 -5.49
C ILE A 132 5.58 -25.19 -5.12
#